data_91c98ee088f86701d198266f5d094266
#
_entry.id   91c98ee088f86701d198266f5d094266
#
_cell.length_a   1.000
_cell.length_b   1.000
_cell.length_c   1.000
_cell.angle_alpha   90.00
_cell.angle_beta   90.00
_cell.angle_gamma   90.00
#
_symmetry.space_group_name_H-M   'P 1'
#
loop_
_entity.id
_entity.type
_entity.pdbx_description
1 polymer ?
#
loop_
_entity_poly.entity_id
_entity_poly.type
_entity_poly.pdbx_seq_one_letter_code
_entity_poly.pdbx_strand_id
1 'polypeptide(L)'
;IELSPISGIYVKVIAEYKDDKDPNIIHPVGEELFITGNDQMIYYPRPEHAIINYDEKILHHAIAIPKGEGRYVMNRLTGEITTVKGPAMFLPDPRTQVIVKRKLSAHECELWFPGNKQALEYNAGLTEKALEKAIAKSVKAATSNLDSTAAYSISNSVNNINREFQTLAYLETNAGISRGTSYTKPRTIT
;
A
#
# COMPACT_ATOMS: atom_id res chain seq x y z
N ILE A 1 9.78 -8.79 -25.62
CA ILE A 1 9.56 -8.93 -24.17
C ILE A 1 8.39 -9.88 -23.99
N GLU A 2 8.60 -10.98 -23.27
CA GLU A 2 7.53 -11.92 -22.93
C GLU A 2 6.66 -11.34 -21.82
N LEU A 3 5.35 -11.41 -22.00
CA LEU A 3 4.34 -10.97 -21.05
C LEU A 3 3.45 -12.15 -20.66
N SER A 4 3.20 -12.30 -19.37
CA SER A 4 2.23 -13.25 -18.83
C SER A 4 0.93 -12.54 -18.48
N PRO A 5 -0.20 -13.26 -18.30
CA PRO A 5 -1.46 -12.65 -17.86
C PRO A 5 -1.37 -11.85 -16.56
N ILE A 6 -0.31 -12.09 -15.78
CA ILE A 6 -0.04 -11.43 -14.51
C ILE A 6 1.11 -10.42 -14.58
N SER A 7 1.52 -10.03 -15.80
CA SER A 7 2.56 -9.02 -16.00
C SER A 7 2.20 -8.04 -17.11
N GLY A 8 2.80 -6.87 -17.08
CA GLY A 8 2.61 -5.83 -18.09
C GLY A 8 3.80 -4.89 -18.20
N ILE A 9 3.84 -4.15 -19.28
CA ILE A 9 4.82 -3.08 -19.52
C ILE A 9 4.12 -1.74 -19.69
N TYR A 10 4.80 -0.70 -19.25
CA TYR A 10 4.35 0.67 -19.38
C TYR A 10 5.12 1.35 -20.51
N VAL A 11 4.41 1.86 -21.51
CA VAL A 11 5.02 2.50 -22.68
C VAL A 11 4.40 3.87 -22.93
N LYS A 12 5.19 4.78 -23.47
CA LYS A 12 4.76 6.08 -23.94
C LYS A 12 4.90 6.16 -25.43
N VAL A 13 3.89 6.66 -26.13
CA VAL A 13 3.89 6.91 -27.55
C VAL A 13 4.76 8.13 -27.86
N ILE A 14 5.83 7.95 -28.63
CA ILE A 14 6.76 9.02 -29.02
C ILE A 14 6.59 9.46 -30.47
N ALA A 15 5.91 8.66 -31.30
CA ALA A 15 5.48 9.01 -32.64
C ALA A 15 4.08 8.49 -32.90
N GLU A 16 3.23 9.27 -33.54
CA GLU A 16 1.85 8.88 -33.86
C GLU A 16 1.83 7.63 -34.77
N TYR A 17 0.96 6.69 -34.44
CA TYR A 17 0.77 5.48 -35.26
C TYR A 17 -0.67 4.99 -35.21
N LYS A 18 -1.04 4.14 -36.17
CA LYS A 18 -2.33 3.45 -36.18
C LYS A 18 -2.20 2.09 -35.51
N ASP A 19 -3.24 1.71 -34.75
CA ASP A 19 -3.28 0.40 -34.09
C ASP A 19 -3.27 -0.73 -35.13
N ASP A 20 -2.52 -1.80 -34.84
CA ASP A 20 -2.37 -2.94 -35.77
C ASP A 20 -3.65 -3.79 -35.84
N LYS A 21 -4.46 -3.80 -34.77
CA LYS A 21 -5.69 -4.59 -34.70
C LYS A 21 -6.90 -3.81 -35.24
N ASP A 22 -6.92 -2.49 -35.04
CA ASP A 22 -7.97 -1.62 -35.53
C ASP A 22 -7.37 -0.35 -36.14
N PRO A 23 -7.28 -0.27 -37.49
CA PRO A 23 -6.73 0.90 -38.18
C PRO A 23 -7.48 2.22 -37.95
N ASN A 24 -8.67 2.17 -37.36
CA ASN A 24 -9.43 3.37 -37.00
C ASN A 24 -8.91 4.00 -35.71
N ILE A 25 -8.17 3.26 -34.88
CA ILE A 25 -7.58 3.78 -33.68
C ILE A 25 -6.23 4.40 -34.00
N ILE A 26 -6.09 5.66 -33.69
CA ILE A 26 -4.83 6.43 -33.82
C ILE A 26 -4.30 6.69 -32.43
N HIS A 27 -3.06 6.30 -32.19
CA HIS A 27 -2.36 6.57 -30.94
C HIS A 27 -1.54 7.86 -31.08
N PRO A 28 -1.96 8.96 -30.44
CA PRO A 28 -1.25 10.23 -30.54
C PRO A 28 0.05 10.24 -29.74
N VAL A 29 0.96 11.13 -30.14
CA VAL A 29 2.20 11.36 -29.38
C VAL A 29 1.88 11.80 -27.95
N GLY A 30 2.55 11.18 -26.98
CA GLY A 30 2.36 11.46 -25.55
C GLY A 30 1.36 10.55 -24.86
N GLU A 31 0.61 9.73 -25.59
CA GLU A 31 -0.27 8.73 -25.00
C GLU A 31 0.52 7.71 -24.19
N GLU A 32 -0.04 7.33 -23.07
CA GLU A 32 0.54 6.35 -22.15
C GLU A 32 -0.26 5.06 -22.17
N LEU A 33 0.38 3.95 -22.53
CA LEU A 33 -0.24 2.64 -22.66
C LEU A 33 0.33 1.68 -21.60
N PHE A 34 -0.55 0.89 -21.01
CA PHE A 34 -0.16 -0.23 -20.18
C PHE A 34 -0.57 -1.52 -20.87
N ILE A 35 0.42 -2.22 -21.41
CA ILE A 35 0.23 -3.42 -22.24
C ILE A 35 0.47 -4.64 -21.35
N THR A 36 -0.53 -5.50 -21.23
CA THR A 36 -0.49 -6.70 -20.38
C THR A 36 -0.41 -7.98 -21.23
N GLY A 37 -0.08 -9.10 -20.60
CA GLY A 37 -0.08 -10.39 -21.29
C GLY A 37 -1.48 -10.87 -21.72
N ASN A 38 -2.56 -10.24 -21.19
CA ASN A 38 -3.93 -10.46 -21.69
C ASN A 38 -4.15 -9.77 -23.06
N ASP A 39 -3.46 -8.67 -23.33
CA ASP A 39 -3.56 -7.94 -24.59
C ASP A 39 -2.70 -8.61 -25.65
N GLN A 40 -1.47 -8.98 -25.27
CA GLN A 40 -0.52 -9.71 -26.12
C GLN A 40 0.54 -10.41 -25.28
N MET A 41 0.82 -11.68 -25.60
CA MET A 41 1.79 -12.50 -24.84
C MET A 41 3.24 -12.11 -25.12
N ILE A 42 3.52 -11.55 -26.27
CA ILE A 42 4.87 -11.10 -26.65
C ILE A 42 4.78 -9.67 -27.14
N TYR A 43 5.45 -8.77 -26.43
CA TYR A 43 5.61 -7.40 -26.86
C TYR A 43 6.89 -7.26 -27.71
N TYR A 44 6.72 -6.80 -28.92
CA TYR A 44 7.81 -6.39 -29.81
C TYR A 44 8.03 -4.90 -29.66
N PRO A 45 9.23 -4.45 -29.26
CA PRO A 45 9.53 -3.02 -29.19
C PRO A 45 9.30 -2.35 -30.56
N ARG A 46 8.49 -1.29 -30.53
CA ARG A 46 8.18 -0.48 -31.72
C ARG A 46 8.99 0.81 -31.68
N PRO A 47 9.36 1.36 -32.84
CA PRO A 47 10.05 2.66 -32.92
C PRO A 47 9.18 3.82 -32.39
N GLU A 48 7.85 3.68 -32.42
CA GLU A 48 6.89 4.67 -31.92
C GLU A 48 6.71 4.61 -30.39
N HIS A 49 7.29 3.60 -29.72
CA HIS A 49 7.13 3.38 -28.28
C HIS A 49 8.43 3.62 -27.52
N ALA A 50 8.35 4.39 -26.46
CA ALA A 50 9.37 4.44 -25.41
C ALA A 50 8.90 3.64 -24.19
N ILE A 51 9.66 2.63 -23.78
CA ILE A 51 9.38 1.85 -22.58
C ILE A 51 9.73 2.73 -21.35
N ILE A 52 8.79 2.89 -20.45
CA ILE A 52 8.98 3.67 -19.23
C ILE A 52 9.43 2.74 -18.11
N ASN A 53 10.61 3.02 -17.57
CA ASN A 53 11.11 2.35 -16.38
C ASN A 53 10.50 3.05 -15.15
N TYR A 54 9.71 2.33 -14.38
CA TYR A 54 9.20 2.79 -13.12
C TYR A 54 9.84 2.00 -11.99
N ASP A 55 10.48 2.69 -11.06
CA ASP A 55 11.16 2.07 -9.92
C ASP A 55 12.24 1.05 -10.37
N GLU A 56 13.02 1.41 -11.41
CA GLU A 56 14.05 0.59 -12.06
C GLU A 56 13.55 -0.72 -12.69
N LYS A 57 12.23 -0.87 -12.82
CA LYS A 57 11.59 -2.05 -13.40
C LYS A 57 10.94 -1.75 -14.75
N ILE A 58 11.22 -2.61 -15.73
CA ILE A 58 10.56 -2.60 -17.03
C ILE A 58 9.24 -3.37 -16.97
N LEU A 59 9.25 -4.51 -16.24
CA LEU A 59 8.09 -5.39 -16.07
C LEU A 59 7.39 -5.11 -14.75
N HIS A 60 6.10 -4.86 -14.85
CA HIS A 60 5.18 -4.77 -13.71
C HIS A 60 4.51 -6.12 -13.51
N HIS A 61 4.54 -6.63 -12.28
CA HIS A 61 3.95 -7.92 -11.95
C HIS A 61 2.73 -7.75 -11.05
N ALA A 62 1.77 -8.64 -11.22
CA ALA A 62 0.64 -8.73 -10.32
C ALA A 62 1.08 -9.16 -8.92
N ILE A 63 0.32 -8.69 -7.94
CA ILE A 63 0.51 -9.04 -6.53
C ILE A 63 -0.58 -10.03 -6.14
N ALA A 64 -0.15 -11.16 -5.57
CA ALA A 64 -1.08 -12.11 -4.97
C ALA A 64 -1.63 -11.54 -3.65
N ILE A 65 -2.94 -11.53 -3.53
CA ILE A 65 -3.65 -11.14 -2.31
C ILE A 65 -4.31 -12.40 -1.77
N PRO A 66 -3.82 -12.96 -0.64
CA PRO A 66 -4.37 -14.16 -0.04
C PRO A 66 -5.81 -13.97 0.45
N LYS A 67 -6.51 -15.08 0.67
CA LYS A 67 -7.83 -15.07 1.30
C LYS A 67 -7.75 -14.43 2.70
N GLY A 68 -8.64 -13.49 2.98
CA GLY A 68 -8.68 -12.77 4.26
C GLY A 68 -7.79 -11.54 4.33
N GLU A 69 -7.01 -11.25 3.27
CA GLU A 69 -6.22 -10.02 3.15
C GLU A 69 -6.85 -9.06 2.14
N GLY A 70 -6.40 -7.81 2.20
CA GLY A 70 -6.75 -6.77 1.24
C GLY A 70 -5.57 -5.86 0.96
N ARG A 71 -5.67 -5.10 -0.12
CA ARG A 71 -4.73 -4.03 -0.46
C ARG A 71 -5.51 -2.76 -0.73
N TYR A 72 -5.00 -1.65 -0.23
CA TYR A 72 -5.55 -0.33 -0.56
C TYR A 72 -4.89 0.17 -1.83
N VAL A 73 -5.71 0.50 -2.79
CA VAL A 73 -5.29 1.02 -4.09
C VAL A 73 -5.77 2.45 -4.22
N MET A 74 -4.85 3.38 -4.35
CA MET A 74 -5.14 4.77 -4.58
C MET A 74 -5.11 5.07 -6.08
N ASN A 75 -6.16 5.71 -6.57
CA ASN A 75 -6.14 6.30 -7.89
C ASN A 75 -5.33 7.61 -7.85
N ARG A 76 -4.27 7.69 -8.64
CA ARG A 76 -3.35 8.84 -8.67
C ARG A 76 -4.00 10.12 -9.21
N LEU A 77 -5.02 9.98 -10.06
CA LEU A 77 -5.69 11.11 -10.70
C LEU A 77 -6.76 11.72 -9.79
N THR A 78 -7.52 10.87 -9.08
CA THR A 78 -8.63 11.34 -8.24
C THR A 78 -8.29 11.37 -6.75
N GLY A 79 -7.22 10.68 -6.32
CA GLY A 79 -6.89 10.49 -4.91
C GLY A 79 -7.81 9.50 -4.19
N GLU A 80 -8.77 8.89 -4.88
CA GLU A 80 -9.70 7.92 -4.31
C GLU A 80 -8.96 6.65 -3.91
N ILE A 81 -9.30 6.12 -2.72
CA ILE A 81 -8.74 4.88 -2.20
C ILE A 81 -9.82 3.80 -2.22
N THR A 82 -9.55 2.73 -2.96
CA THR A 82 -10.39 1.54 -3.03
C THR A 82 -9.69 0.36 -2.36
N THR A 83 -10.46 -0.66 -1.97
CA THR A 83 -9.92 -1.88 -1.36
C THR A 83 -10.10 -3.06 -2.29
N VAL A 84 -8.99 -3.69 -2.68
CA VAL A 84 -9.00 -4.98 -3.39
C VAL A 84 -8.84 -6.09 -2.37
N LYS A 85 -9.85 -6.98 -2.28
CA LYS A 85 -9.89 -8.09 -1.32
C LYS A 85 -9.40 -9.38 -1.97
N GLY A 86 -8.68 -10.21 -1.20
CA GLY A 86 -8.30 -11.56 -1.59
C GLY A 86 -9.42 -12.60 -1.40
N PRO A 87 -9.30 -13.78 -2.02
CA PRO A 87 -8.15 -14.18 -2.83
C PRO A 87 -8.19 -13.55 -4.23
N ALA A 88 -7.13 -12.91 -4.67
CA ALA A 88 -7.04 -12.28 -6.00
C ALA A 88 -5.58 -12.13 -6.46
N MET A 89 -5.40 -12.13 -7.79
CA MET A 89 -4.17 -11.63 -8.42
C MET A 89 -4.47 -10.22 -8.93
N PHE A 90 -3.78 -9.23 -8.42
CA PHE A 90 -4.00 -7.84 -8.77
C PHE A 90 -2.78 -7.24 -9.45
N LEU A 91 -2.94 -6.83 -10.70
CA LEU A 91 -1.92 -6.10 -11.46
C LEU A 91 -2.30 -4.61 -11.47
N PRO A 92 -1.65 -3.78 -10.64
CA PRO A 92 -1.95 -2.35 -10.63
C PRO A 92 -1.49 -1.69 -11.94
N ASP A 93 -2.34 -0.84 -12.50
CA ASP A 93 -1.98 0.00 -13.63
C ASP A 93 -1.06 1.13 -13.16
N PRO A 94 0.21 1.18 -13.56
CA PRO A 94 1.17 2.17 -13.07
C PRO A 94 0.83 3.60 -13.47
N ARG A 95 -0.02 3.79 -14.49
CA ARG A 95 -0.47 5.12 -14.94
C ARG A 95 -1.41 5.77 -13.93
N THR A 96 -2.29 4.96 -13.35
CA THR A 96 -3.42 5.48 -12.55
C THR A 96 -3.50 4.91 -11.14
N GLN A 97 -2.82 3.81 -10.84
CA GLN A 97 -2.98 3.09 -9.60
C GLN A 97 -1.66 2.94 -8.84
N VAL A 98 -1.74 3.06 -7.53
CA VAL A 98 -0.63 2.76 -6.63
C VAL A 98 -1.16 2.05 -5.38
N ILE A 99 -0.43 1.03 -4.94
CA ILE A 99 -0.74 0.36 -3.67
C ILE A 99 -0.21 1.21 -2.54
N VAL A 100 -1.10 1.63 -1.64
CA VAL A 100 -0.76 2.44 -0.48
C VAL A 100 -0.85 1.61 0.80
N LYS A 101 0.08 1.83 1.71
CA LYS A 101 0.01 1.28 3.06
C LYS A 101 -0.83 2.22 3.90
N ARG A 102 -1.99 1.75 4.36
CA ARG A 102 -2.86 2.48 5.27
C ARG A 102 -2.86 1.78 6.62
N LYS A 103 -2.64 2.54 7.67
CA LYS A 103 -2.86 2.07 9.02
C LYS A 103 -4.32 2.30 9.37
N LEU A 104 -4.95 1.26 9.90
CA LEU A 104 -6.31 1.32 10.40
C LEU A 104 -6.28 1.29 11.92
N SER A 105 -7.20 2.00 12.56
CA SER A 105 -7.49 1.80 13.99
C SER A 105 -8.10 0.40 14.21
N ALA A 106 -8.03 -0.11 15.44
CA ALA A 106 -8.65 -1.39 15.77
C ALA A 106 -10.15 -1.41 15.44
N HIS A 107 -10.83 -0.28 15.67
CA HIS A 107 -12.24 -0.11 15.33
C HIS A 107 -12.50 -0.16 13.83
N GLU A 108 -11.69 0.51 13.01
CA GLU A 108 -11.80 0.44 11.55
C GLU A 108 -11.50 -0.97 11.03
N CYS A 109 -10.51 -1.68 11.61
CA CYS A 109 -10.23 -3.07 11.27
C CYS A 109 -11.44 -3.98 11.54
N GLU A 110 -12.13 -3.79 12.66
CA GLU A 110 -13.33 -4.58 13.00
C GLU A 110 -14.49 -4.27 12.05
N LEU A 111 -14.67 -3.00 11.68
CA LEU A 111 -15.70 -2.60 10.71
C LEU A 111 -15.47 -3.16 9.31
N TRP A 112 -14.21 -3.15 8.85
CA TRP A 112 -13.87 -3.55 7.49
C TRP A 112 -13.65 -5.07 7.34
N PHE A 113 -13.15 -5.70 8.41
CA PHE A 113 -12.79 -7.12 8.46
C PHE A 113 -13.30 -7.75 9.76
N PRO A 114 -14.63 -7.78 9.97
CA PRO A 114 -15.20 -8.24 11.23
C PRO A 114 -14.74 -9.66 11.58
N GLY A 115 -14.25 -9.86 12.81
CA GLY A 115 -13.76 -11.14 13.31
C GLY A 115 -12.42 -11.61 12.72
N ASN A 116 -11.76 -10.83 11.88
CA ASN A 116 -10.48 -11.20 11.29
C ASN A 116 -9.29 -10.77 12.17
N LYS A 117 -8.88 -11.65 13.09
CA LYS A 117 -7.75 -11.42 13.99
C LYS A 117 -6.43 -11.18 13.23
N GLN A 118 -6.22 -11.86 12.11
CA GLN A 118 -5.02 -11.68 11.28
C GLN A 118 -4.91 -10.27 10.70
N ALA A 119 -6.04 -9.65 10.33
CA ALA A 119 -6.05 -8.27 9.86
C ALA A 119 -5.66 -7.29 10.98
N LEU A 120 -6.12 -7.52 12.22
CA LEU A 120 -5.75 -6.73 13.39
C LEU A 120 -4.25 -6.86 13.70
N GLU A 121 -3.74 -8.08 13.76
CA GLU A 121 -2.32 -8.37 14.04
C GLU A 121 -1.40 -7.78 12.95
N TYR A 122 -1.77 -7.94 11.69
CA TYR A 122 -1.02 -7.37 10.57
C TYR A 122 -0.97 -5.83 10.65
N ASN A 123 -2.10 -5.19 10.94
CA ASN A 123 -2.17 -3.74 11.06
C ASN A 123 -1.39 -3.22 12.28
N ALA A 124 -1.42 -3.92 13.40
CA ALA A 124 -0.61 -3.64 14.58
C ALA A 124 0.89 -3.73 14.25
N GLY A 125 1.33 -4.79 13.58
CA GLY A 125 2.70 -4.95 13.12
C GLY A 125 3.18 -3.88 12.12
N LEU A 126 2.28 -3.33 11.27
CA LEU A 126 2.59 -2.18 10.42
C LEU A 126 2.86 -0.91 11.24
N THR A 127 2.13 -0.75 12.35
CA THR A 127 2.30 0.41 13.24
C THR A 127 3.64 0.33 13.97
N GLU A 128 3.97 -0.83 14.52
CA GLU A 128 5.23 -1.09 15.21
C GLU A 128 6.45 -0.87 14.30
N LYS A 129 6.49 -1.51 13.13
CA LYS A 129 7.57 -1.33 12.15
C LYS A 129 7.75 0.12 11.67
N ALA A 130 6.64 0.88 11.57
CA ALA A 130 6.74 2.27 11.17
C ALA A 130 7.30 3.15 12.30
N LEU A 131 6.99 2.82 13.56
CA LEU A 131 7.54 3.47 14.73
C LEU A 131 9.04 3.17 14.86
N GLU A 132 9.46 1.91 14.77
CA GLU A 132 10.87 1.51 14.78
C GLU A 132 11.67 2.24 13.68
N LYS A 133 11.12 2.32 12.48
CA LYS A 133 11.78 3.03 11.37
C LYS A 133 11.89 4.53 11.60
N ALA A 134 10.89 5.15 12.23
CA ALA A 134 10.93 6.57 12.59
C ALA A 134 11.96 6.83 13.68
N ILE A 135 12.04 5.98 14.70
CA ILE A 135 13.03 6.04 15.78
C ILE A 135 14.44 5.86 15.22
N ALA A 136 14.66 4.84 14.39
CA ALA A 136 15.97 4.60 13.76
C ALA A 136 16.43 5.78 12.90
N LYS A 137 15.51 6.44 12.20
CA LYS A 137 15.82 7.65 11.40
C LYS A 137 16.18 8.84 12.29
N SER A 138 15.46 9.06 13.38
CA SER A 138 15.75 10.16 14.31
C SER A 138 17.05 9.92 15.08
N VAL A 139 17.33 8.70 15.50
CA VAL A 139 18.62 8.33 16.12
C VAL A 139 19.77 8.55 15.15
N LYS A 140 19.63 8.12 13.88
CA LYS A 140 20.67 8.30 12.86
C LYS A 140 20.92 9.78 12.55
N ALA A 141 19.88 10.61 12.53
CA ALA A 141 20.00 12.06 12.36
C ALA A 141 20.67 12.75 13.57
N ALA A 142 20.40 12.26 14.78
CA ALA A 142 21.01 12.78 16.01
C ALA A 142 22.48 12.37 16.15
N THR A 143 22.84 11.14 15.78
CA THR A 143 24.22 10.64 15.87
C THR A 143 25.15 11.22 14.81
N SER A 144 24.63 11.70 13.67
CA SER A 144 25.44 12.40 12.66
C SER A 144 25.93 13.80 13.10
N ASN A 145 25.38 14.34 14.18
CA ASN A 145 25.63 15.70 14.64
C ASN A 145 26.22 15.80 16.07
N LEU A 146 26.59 14.69 16.73
CA LEU A 146 26.95 14.72 18.15
C LEU A 146 28.18 13.84 18.51
N ASP A 147 29.01 14.40 19.40
CA ASP A 147 30.08 13.69 20.09
C ASP A 147 29.55 12.55 20.98
N SER A 148 30.36 11.52 21.20
CA SER A 148 30.02 10.22 21.79
C SER A 148 29.29 10.24 23.15
N THR A 149 29.44 11.29 23.92
CA THR A 149 28.83 11.45 25.26
C THR A 149 27.32 11.79 25.18
N ALA A 150 26.92 12.52 24.15
CA ALA A 150 25.52 12.88 23.94
C ALA A 150 24.70 11.73 23.29
N ALA A 151 25.37 10.86 22.55
CA ALA A 151 24.71 9.68 21.95
C ALA A 151 24.15 8.70 23.00
N TYR A 152 24.85 8.57 24.16
CA TYR A 152 24.41 7.71 25.26
C TYR A 152 23.17 8.25 25.97
N SER A 153 23.07 9.55 26.17
CA SER A 153 21.92 10.19 26.81
C SER A 153 20.66 10.13 25.91
N ILE A 154 20.84 10.25 24.59
CA ILE A 154 19.76 10.15 23.61
C ILE A 154 19.24 8.71 23.52
N SER A 155 20.09 7.70 23.55
CA SER A 155 19.71 6.29 23.57
C SER A 155 18.83 5.95 24.77
N ASN A 156 19.17 6.49 25.96
CA ASN A 156 18.35 6.31 27.17
C ASN A 156 17.00 7.04 27.10
N SER A 157 16.96 8.22 26.49
CA SER A 157 15.72 8.97 26.29
C SER A 157 14.78 8.27 25.30
N VAL A 158 15.31 7.70 24.23
CA VAL A 158 14.56 6.91 23.24
C VAL A 158 13.98 5.64 23.87
N ASN A 159 14.75 4.96 24.72
CA ASN A 159 14.26 3.77 25.45
C ASN A 159 13.15 4.10 26.43
N ASN A 160 13.19 5.25 27.08
CA ASN A 160 12.11 5.74 27.94
C ASN A 160 10.85 6.09 27.14
N ILE A 161 10.99 6.77 26.02
CA ILE A 161 9.86 7.08 25.13
C ILE A 161 9.21 5.80 24.60
N ASN A 162 10.00 4.80 24.21
CA ASN A 162 9.47 3.48 23.79
C ASN A 162 8.67 2.79 24.91
N ARG A 163 9.12 2.86 26.17
CA ARG A 163 8.39 2.32 27.31
C ARG A 163 7.05 3.03 27.51
N GLU A 164 7.02 4.34 27.42
CA GLU A 164 5.80 5.13 27.55
C GLU A 164 4.81 4.84 26.44
N PHE A 165 5.27 4.73 25.18
CA PHE A 165 4.42 4.37 24.05
C PHE A 165 3.84 2.96 24.15
N GLN A 166 4.63 1.97 24.61
CA GLN A 166 4.12 0.62 24.86
C GLN A 166 3.05 0.63 25.97
N THR A 167 3.23 1.44 27.00
CA THR A 167 2.25 1.60 28.07
C THR A 167 0.98 2.28 27.59
N LEU A 168 1.08 3.30 26.73
CA LEU A 168 -0.07 3.97 26.14
C LEU A 168 -0.83 3.06 25.16
N ALA A 169 -0.13 2.32 24.32
CA ALA A 169 -0.74 1.34 23.40
C ALA A 169 -1.47 0.22 24.17
N TYR A 170 -0.91 -0.21 25.30
CA TYR A 170 -1.57 -1.18 26.21
C TYR A 170 -2.80 -0.61 26.90
N LEU A 171 -2.76 0.66 27.29
CA LEU A 171 -3.89 1.35 27.92
C LEU A 171 -5.01 1.63 26.90
N GLU A 172 -4.69 1.98 25.67
CA GLU A 172 -5.69 2.18 24.60
C GLU A 172 -6.39 0.87 24.21
N THR A 173 -5.65 -0.25 24.14
CA THR A 173 -6.24 -1.57 23.89
C THR A 173 -7.16 -2.00 25.02
N ASN A 174 -6.79 -1.73 26.28
CA ASN A 174 -7.61 -2.10 27.44
C ASN A 174 -8.79 -1.13 27.66
N ALA A 175 -8.65 0.16 27.35
CA ALA A 175 -9.75 1.13 27.41
C ALA A 175 -10.83 0.88 26.34
N GLY A 176 -10.44 0.33 25.18
CA GLY A 176 -11.38 -0.12 24.15
C GLY A 176 -12.24 -1.31 24.56
N ILE A 177 -11.71 -2.20 25.39
CA ILE A 177 -12.44 -3.37 25.91
C ILE A 177 -13.43 -2.98 27.03
N SER A 178 -13.15 -1.91 27.78
CA SER A 178 -14.00 -1.48 28.93
C SER A 178 -15.24 -0.68 28.54
N ARG A 179 -15.42 -0.24 27.30
CA ARG A 179 -16.59 0.53 26.84
C ARG A 179 -17.73 -0.27 26.21
N GLY A 180 -17.64 -1.58 26.22
CA GLY A 180 -18.64 -2.46 25.64
C GLY A 180 -19.44 -3.23 26.68
N THR A 181 -20.27 -2.61 27.49
CA THR A 181 -21.48 -3.28 28.06
C THR A 181 -22.30 -2.29 28.91
N SER A 182 -23.27 -1.63 28.30
CA SER A 182 -24.53 -1.30 28.98
C SER A 182 -25.63 -1.21 27.92
N TYR A 183 -26.09 -2.34 27.46
CA TYR A 183 -27.40 -2.44 26.78
C TYR A 183 -28.46 -2.43 27.91
N THR A 184 -29.07 -1.31 28.15
CA THR A 184 -30.33 -1.26 28.85
C THR A 184 -31.45 -1.74 27.95
N LYS A 185 -32.04 -2.89 28.32
CA LYS A 185 -33.23 -3.51 27.74
C LYS A 185 -34.41 -2.53 27.77
N PRO A 186 -35.16 -2.26 26.70
CA PRO A 186 -36.33 -1.43 26.73
C PRO A 186 -37.43 -2.10 27.55
N ARG A 187 -38.02 -1.34 28.52
CA ARG A 187 -39.20 -1.74 29.28
C ARG A 187 -40.41 -1.77 28.36
N THR A 188 -41.06 -2.91 28.29
CA THR A 188 -42.41 -3.07 27.71
C THR A 188 -43.39 -2.36 28.61
N ILE A 189 -44.13 -1.40 28.11
CA ILE A 189 -45.28 -0.78 28.76
C ILE A 189 -46.52 -1.58 28.32
N THR A 190 -47.17 -2.16 29.28
CA THR A 190 -48.52 -2.70 29.13
C THR A 190 -49.55 -1.56 29.17
#